data_7ba9be5b1f20fb0899cecc72270c585f
#
_entry.id   7ba9be5b1f20fb0899cecc72270c585f
#
_cell.length_a   1.000
_cell.length_b   1.000
_cell.length_c   1.000
_cell.angle_alpha   90.00
_cell.angle_beta   90.00
_cell.angle_gamma   90.00
#
_symmetry.space_group_name_H-M   'P 1'
#
loop_
_entity.id
_entity.type
_entity.pdbx_description
1 polymer ?
#
loop_
_entity_poly.entity_id
_entity_poly.type
_entity_poly.pdbx_seq_one_letter_code
_entity_poly.pdbx_strand_id
1 'polypeptide(L)'
;IESLRLLTEAVETAGADIAPTYAEYVQLAFAIATDCGEAGREFFHRLCRISAKYQSAHAERMFSNALTKQQGAIHLGTAFHLAESTGVKICREDRKEVMNNRTGTVGTESSPHNFSTHAHVYNKVEEEKSESEELLEGSDPHHPLPTFTLEDWPKLLLRIISYGTTATQKDVLLLGALTALGATMERYVRCHYAGKYQSPCMQSFIVAPAASGKGVLSLIRLLVMPIHDDIRQQVEKEMNVYKKAKVAYEMMGKERAKAEIPEIPLNRMFLISGNNTGTGILQNIMDNNGTGLICETEADTISTAIGSEYGHWSETLRRAFDHDWLAYNRRTNQEYRENKKSYLSLLLSGTPAQVKPLIPSVENGLFSRQLFYYMHGIYQWINQFDENETDLEAIFTSIGLEWKKLLNLLKEHGLHTLRLTDEQKQEFNDLFSELFTRSTIANGREMNSSIARMAVNICRIMSVVAMLRAFENPQPYQYQASSHPLLTPDKEIATDNIKDGIITRWDMTITPEDFKAVLNLVKPLYQHATHILSFLPPSEVSHRANADRDAFFEALGIQFTRAQLLEQATTMGIKPNTALTWLKRLVKQGLIVNLDGKGTYAHARVCVC
;
A
#
# COMPACT_ATOMS: atom_id res chain seq x y z
N ILE A 1 25.00 -17.30 25.52
CA ILE A 1 24.91 -17.05 27.00
C ILE A 1 26.14 -16.31 27.49
N GLU A 2 27.37 -16.67 27.07
CA GLU A 2 28.59 -15.97 27.53
C GLU A 2 28.56 -14.49 27.12
N SER A 3 28.15 -14.18 25.89
CA SER A 3 27.98 -12.78 25.44
C SER A 3 26.92 -12.03 26.25
N LEU A 4 25.85 -12.71 26.67
CA LEU A 4 24.82 -12.13 27.52
C LEU A 4 25.33 -11.89 28.95
N ARG A 5 26.20 -12.76 29.45
CA ARG A 5 26.86 -12.59 30.77
C ARG A 5 27.73 -11.33 30.76
N LEU A 6 28.60 -11.17 29.78
CA LEU A 6 29.47 -10.00 29.62
C LEU A 6 28.65 -8.69 29.46
N LEU A 7 27.58 -8.72 28.68
CA LEU A 7 26.64 -7.60 28.56
C LEU A 7 26.04 -7.23 29.92
N THR A 8 25.56 -8.23 30.64
CA THR A 8 24.91 -8.01 31.96
C THR A 8 25.88 -7.41 32.97
N GLU A 9 27.11 -7.94 33.05
CA GLU A 9 28.16 -7.42 33.94
C GLU A 9 28.57 -5.98 33.61
N ALA A 10 28.68 -5.65 32.30
CA ALA A 10 28.97 -4.29 31.86
C ALA A 10 27.85 -3.30 32.20
N VAL A 11 26.57 -3.71 32.02
CA VAL A 11 25.41 -2.89 32.34
C VAL A 11 25.24 -2.70 33.86
N GLU A 12 25.46 -3.76 34.66
CA GLU A 12 25.45 -3.68 36.11
C GLU A 12 26.55 -2.77 36.64
N THR A 13 27.76 -2.86 36.07
CA THR A 13 28.90 -2.00 36.43
C THR A 13 28.63 -0.53 36.11
N ALA A 14 27.97 -0.27 34.97
CA ALA A 14 27.60 1.07 34.58
C ALA A 14 26.38 1.62 35.35
N GLY A 15 25.59 0.76 35.98
CA GLY A 15 24.35 1.13 36.66
C GLY A 15 23.31 1.75 35.73
N ALA A 16 23.37 1.43 34.46
CA ALA A 16 22.54 2.05 33.43
C ALA A 16 21.25 1.25 33.18
N ASP A 17 20.08 1.91 33.22
CA ASP A 17 18.80 1.33 32.80
C ASP A 17 18.75 1.28 31.27
N ILE A 18 18.99 0.11 30.69
CA ILE A 18 19.05 -0.09 29.26
C ILE A 18 17.67 -0.31 28.62
N ALA A 19 16.61 -0.32 29.42
CA ALA A 19 15.23 -0.52 28.95
C ALA A 19 14.25 0.39 29.72
N PRO A 20 14.45 1.74 29.72
CA PRO A 20 13.65 2.69 30.48
C PRO A 20 12.20 2.79 30.00
N THR A 21 11.92 2.44 28.74
CA THR A 21 10.57 2.43 28.17
C THR A 21 9.99 1.00 28.12
N TYR A 22 8.66 0.91 28.06
CA TYR A 22 7.98 -0.39 27.93
C TYR A 22 8.34 -1.12 26.62
N ALA A 23 8.55 -0.36 25.55
CA ALA A 23 8.93 -0.95 24.25
C ALA A 23 10.32 -1.61 24.33
N GLU A 24 11.31 -0.93 24.88
CA GLU A 24 12.67 -1.45 25.09
C GLU A 24 12.68 -2.65 26.04
N TYR A 25 11.88 -2.60 27.09
CA TYR A 25 11.69 -3.70 28.02
C TYR A 25 11.15 -4.97 27.33
N VAL A 26 10.17 -4.82 26.44
CA VAL A 26 9.65 -5.91 25.61
C VAL A 26 10.71 -6.41 24.63
N GLN A 27 11.42 -5.53 23.96
CA GLN A 27 12.49 -5.90 23.02
C GLN A 27 13.62 -6.66 23.70
N LEU A 28 14.03 -6.23 24.90
CA LEU A 28 15.04 -6.91 25.71
C LEU A 28 14.59 -8.33 26.08
N ALA A 29 13.33 -8.50 26.49
CA ALA A 29 12.76 -9.81 26.81
C ALA A 29 12.80 -10.76 25.61
N PHE A 30 12.33 -10.30 24.44
CA PHE A 30 12.31 -11.11 23.23
C PHE A 30 13.73 -11.40 22.70
N ALA A 31 14.65 -10.44 22.73
CA ALA A 31 16.04 -10.62 22.30
C ALA A 31 16.74 -11.73 23.09
N ILE A 32 16.60 -11.72 24.41
CA ILE A 32 17.21 -12.72 25.29
C ILE A 32 16.49 -14.07 25.17
N ALA A 33 15.15 -14.08 25.11
CA ALA A 33 14.37 -15.31 24.99
C ALA A 33 14.64 -16.02 23.65
N THR A 34 14.81 -15.28 22.55
CA THR A 34 15.05 -15.86 21.22
C THR A 34 16.40 -16.58 21.15
N ASP A 35 17.49 -15.95 21.61
CA ASP A 35 18.84 -16.49 21.42
C ASP A 35 19.32 -17.33 22.61
N CYS A 36 18.79 -17.12 23.80
CA CYS A 36 19.25 -17.80 25.01
C CYS A 36 18.19 -18.73 25.64
N GLY A 37 16.94 -18.67 25.19
CA GLY A 37 15.85 -19.47 25.73
C GLY A 37 15.69 -19.29 27.24
N GLU A 38 15.34 -20.36 27.94
CA GLU A 38 15.14 -20.38 29.40
C GLU A 38 16.40 -19.98 30.18
N ALA A 39 17.58 -20.28 29.67
CA ALA A 39 18.86 -19.93 30.30
C ALA A 39 19.12 -18.39 30.33
N GLY A 40 18.39 -17.61 29.54
CA GLY A 40 18.45 -16.16 29.54
C GLY A 40 17.63 -15.49 30.66
N ARG A 41 16.72 -16.22 31.34
CA ARG A 41 15.76 -15.68 32.33
C ARG A 41 16.43 -14.91 33.44
N GLU A 42 17.45 -15.49 34.06
CA GLU A 42 18.17 -14.86 35.18
C GLU A 42 18.85 -13.55 34.73
N PHE A 43 19.47 -13.54 33.56
CA PHE A 43 20.11 -12.34 33.01
C PHE A 43 19.09 -11.25 32.69
N PHE A 44 17.93 -11.60 32.16
CA PHE A 44 16.84 -10.65 31.93
C PHE A 44 16.41 -9.99 33.23
N HIS A 45 16.21 -10.77 34.29
CA HIS A 45 15.87 -10.22 35.62
C HIS A 45 16.96 -9.31 36.19
N ARG A 46 18.23 -9.67 36.01
CA ARG A 46 19.38 -8.88 36.48
C ARG A 46 19.42 -7.52 35.79
N LEU A 47 19.30 -7.51 34.45
CA LEU A 47 19.26 -6.27 33.65
C LEU A 47 18.08 -5.37 34.02
N CYS A 48 16.90 -5.96 34.21
CA CYS A 48 15.71 -5.20 34.58
C CYS A 48 15.71 -4.66 36.02
N ARG A 49 16.44 -5.28 36.94
CA ARG A 49 16.55 -4.81 38.35
C ARG A 49 17.16 -3.43 38.49
N ILE A 50 17.90 -2.97 37.51
CA ILE A 50 18.52 -1.63 37.52
C ILE A 50 17.44 -0.54 37.35
N SER A 51 16.32 -0.86 36.71
CA SER A 51 15.21 0.08 36.54
C SER A 51 14.43 0.28 37.85
N ALA A 52 14.15 1.53 38.21
CA ALA A 52 13.29 1.88 39.35
C ALA A 52 11.84 1.34 39.20
N LYS A 53 11.44 0.95 37.99
CA LYS A 53 10.11 0.41 37.66
C LYS A 53 10.04 -1.12 37.74
N TYR A 54 11.14 -1.80 38.14
CA TYR A 54 11.20 -3.26 38.16
C TYR A 54 10.20 -3.87 39.13
N GLN A 55 9.40 -4.81 38.62
CA GLN A 55 8.52 -5.66 39.42
C GLN A 55 8.75 -7.12 39.01
N SER A 56 9.24 -7.94 39.94
CA SER A 56 9.63 -9.33 39.67
C SER A 56 8.51 -10.15 39.03
N ALA A 57 7.27 -10.07 39.52
CA ALA A 57 6.13 -10.81 38.97
C ALA A 57 5.73 -10.34 37.57
N HIS A 58 5.99 -9.08 37.22
CA HIS A 58 5.75 -8.56 35.86
C HIS A 58 6.85 -9.01 34.91
N ALA A 59 8.11 -8.95 35.30
CA ALA A 59 9.25 -9.41 34.53
C ALA A 59 9.16 -10.91 34.22
N GLU A 60 8.76 -11.71 35.19
CA GLU A 60 8.54 -13.16 35.05
C GLU A 60 7.48 -13.48 33.99
N ARG A 61 6.34 -12.78 34.05
CA ARG A 61 5.27 -12.94 33.05
C ARG A 61 5.71 -12.49 31.65
N MET A 62 6.46 -11.40 31.56
CA MET A 62 6.97 -10.86 30.30
C MET A 62 7.92 -11.86 29.64
N PHE A 63 8.90 -12.38 30.39
CA PHE A 63 9.87 -13.32 29.85
C PHE A 63 9.23 -14.66 29.44
N SER A 64 8.27 -15.17 30.26
CA SER A 64 7.51 -16.37 29.92
C SER A 64 6.66 -16.20 28.65
N ASN A 65 6.08 -15.01 28.45
CA ASN A 65 5.38 -14.68 27.22
C ASN A 65 6.32 -14.59 26.00
N ALA A 66 7.55 -14.05 26.20
CA ALA A 66 8.55 -13.98 25.16
C ALA A 66 9.03 -15.37 24.71
N LEU A 67 9.20 -16.30 25.65
CA LEU A 67 9.54 -17.70 25.37
C LEU A 67 8.45 -18.46 24.59
N THR A 68 7.17 -18.21 24.93
CA THR A 68 6.04 -18.89 24.27
C THR A 68 5.72 -18.33 22.90
N LYS A 69 5.98 -17.04 22.65
CA LYS A 69 5.62 -16.34 21.40
C LYS A 69 6.79 -16.20 20.43
N GLN A 70 7.90 -16.96 20.60
CA GLN A 70 9.14 -16.86 19.82
C GLN A 70 8.92 -16.20 18.44
N GLN A 71 9.09 -14.89 18.39
CA GLN A 71 9.12 -14.14 17.14
C GLN A 71 10.59 -14.04 16.75
N GLY A 72 11.02 -14.85 15.79
CA GLY A 72 12.40 -14.97 15.32
C GLY A 72 13.01 -13.72 14.66
N ALA A 73 12.50 -12.53 14.96
CA ALA A 73 12.96 -11.26 14.38
C ALA A 73 13.83 -10.42 15.32
N ILE A 74 13.85 -10.70 16.66
CA ILE A 74 14.59 -9.91 17.64
C ILE A 74 15.66 -10.81 18.27
N HIS A 75 16.92 -10.45 18.08
CA HIS A 75 18.09 -11.21 18.51
C HIS A 75 18.90 -10.46 19.57
N LEU A 76 19.84 -11.16 20.21
CA LEU A 76 20.67 -10.61 21.29
C LEU A 76 21.44 -9.33 20.87
N GLY A 77 21.66 -9.12 19.57
CA GLY A 77 22.19 -7.86 19.04
C GLY A 77 21.38 -6.63 19.45
N THR A 78 20.06 -6.75 19.62
CA THR A 78 19.19 -5.67 20.10
C THR A 78 19.51 -5.31 21.57
N ALA A 79 19.79 -6.30 22.41
CA ALA A 79 20.18 -6.04 23.82
C ALA A 79 21.52 -5.28 23.89
N PHE A 80 22.49 -5.60 23.02
CA PHE A 80 23.74 -4.85 22.90
C PHE A 80 23.51 -3.42 22.42
N HIS A 81 22.64 -3.23 21.45
CA HIS A 81 22.30 -1.88 20.96
C HIS A 81 21.63 -1.02 22.04
N LEU A 82 20.71 -1.59 22.83
CA LEU A 82 20.09 -0.89 23.95
C LEU A 82 21.14 -0.46 24.99
N ALA A 83 22.14 -1.30 25.27
CA ALA A 83 23.23 -0.95 26.15
C ALA A 83 24.13 0.17 25.57
N GLU A 84 24.48 0.08 24.29
CA GLU A 84 25.28 1.11 23.60
C GLU A 84 24.54 2.47 23.56
N SER A 85 23.22 2.47 23.36
CA SER A 85 22.40 3.69 23.32
C SER A 85 22.35 4.42 24.68
N THR A 86 22.53 3.70 25.80
CA THR A 86 22.63 4.27 27.14
C THR A 86 24.06 4.62 27.57
N GLY A 87 25.03 4.52 26.65
CA GLY A 87 26.44 4.88 26.88
C GLY A 87 27.27 3.78 27.50
N VAL A 88 26.78 2.56 27.67
CA VAL A 88 27.54 1.40 28.16
C VAL A 88 28.50 0.96 27.06
N LYS A 89 29.82 1.14 27.31
CA LYS A 89 30.87 0.72 26.38
C LYS A 89 31.24 -0.74 26.62
N ILE A 90 30.93 -1.61 25.65
CA ILE A 90 31.37 -2.99 25.66
C ILE A 90 32.59 -3.08 24.72
N CYS A 91 33.77 -3.42 25.23
CA CYS A 91 34.98 -3.47 24.42
C CYS A 91 34.85 -4.47 23.27
N ARG A 92 35.30 -4.06 22.06
CA ARG A 92 35.26 -4.90 20.85
C ARG A 92 36.14 -6.16 20.95
N GLU A 93 37.11 -6.18 21.84
CA GLU A 93 37.98 -7.34 22.10
C GLU A 93 37.22 -8.48 22.77
N ASP A 94 36.34 -8.18 23.72
CA ASP A 94 35.46 -9.18 24.37
C ASP A 94 34.48 -9.83 23.39
N ARG A 95 34.13 -9.12 22.30
CA ARG A 95 33.27 -9.62 21.21
C ARG A 95 33.98 -10.60 20.28
N LYS A 96 35.31 -10.49 20.09
CA LYS A 96 36.12 -11.37 19.23
C LYS A 96 36.46 -12.68 19.90
N GLU A 97 36.71 -12.71 21.21
CA GLU A 97 36.99 -13.95 21.94
C GLU A 97 35.80 -14.91 21.96
N VAL A 98 34.60 -14.42 21.99
CA VAL A 98 33.39 -15.25 21.98
C VAL A 98 33.08 -15.84 20.58
N MET A 99 33.53 -15.21 19.51
CA MET A 99 33.40 -15.77 18.14
C MET A 99 34.51 -16.76 17.79
N ASN A 100 35.71 -16.66 18.40
CA ASN A 100 36.86 -17.53 18.07
C ASN A 100 36.90 -18.84 18.87
N ASN A 101 36.12 -19.03 19.91
CA ASN A 101 36.10 -20.24 20.73
C ASN A 101 35.34 -21.43 20.08
N ARG A 102 35.07 -21.38 18.77
CA ARG A 102 34.56 -22.54 18.02
C ARG A 102 35.63 -23.31 17.22
N THR A 103 36.90 -22.85 17.22
CA THR A 103 38.00 -23.64 16.68
C THR A 103 39.21 -23.47 17.58
N GLY A 104 39.55 -24.53 18.30
CA GLY A 104 40.79 -24.58 19.08
C GLY A 104 42.00 -24.67 18.19
N THR A 105 43.05 -23.91 18.50
CA THR A 105 44.42 -24.36 18.74
C THR A 105 45.34 -23.19 19.09
N VAL A 106 46.12 -23.44 20.07
CA VAL A 106 47.30 -22.88 20.74
C VAL A 106 48.26 -22.05 19.87
N GLY A 107 48.81 -20.96 20.49
CA GLY A 107 50.16 -20.50 20.13
C GLY A 107 50.53 -19.04 20.41
N THR A 108 51.05 -18.79 21.59
CA THR A 108 52.17 -17.90 22.05
C THR A 108 52.26 -16.42 21.69
N GLU A 109 52.26 -15.67 22.80
CA GLU A 109 53.13 -14.55 23.29
C GLU A 109 53.63 -13.45 22.33
N SER A 110 53.33 -12.19 22.63
CA SER A 110 54.23 -11.23 23.33
C SER A 110 53.72 -9.78 23.28
N SER A 111 53.87 -9.13 24.44
CA SER A 111 53.63 -7.68 24.72
C SER A 111 54.87 -6.85 24.27
N PRO A 112 54.97 -5.54 24.61
CA PRO A 112 54.08 -4.38 24.47
C PRO A 112 54.80 -3.18 23.79
N HIS A 113 54.14 -2.06 23.53
CA HIS A 113 54.63 -0.70 23.82
C HIS A 113 53.74 0.45 23.32
N ASN A 114 53.36 1.31 24.27
CA ASN A 114 53.37 2.78 24.35
C ASN A 114 52.82 3.72 23.28
N PHE A 115 51.87 4.52 23.78
CA PHE A 115 51.72 6.00 23.65
C PHE A 115 51.88 6.71 22.31
N SER A 116 50.85 7.39 21.86
CA SER A 116 50.90 8.84 21.69
C SER A 116 49.53 9.46 21.41
N THR A 117 49.18 10.48 22.16
CA THR A 117 48.10 11.43 21.99
C THR A 117 48.27 12.23 20.70
N HIS A 118 47.24 12.24 19.83
CA HIS A 118 46.96 13.38 18.96
C HIS A 118 45.45 13.54 18.79
N ALA A 119 44.95 14.67 19.28
CA ALA A 119 43.62 15.17 18.97
C ALA A 119 43.56 15.51 17.49
N HIS A 120 42.71 14.82 16.73
CA HIS A 120 42.28 15.25 15.42
C HIS A 120 40.82 15.70 15.47
N VAL A 121 40.64 16.96 15.12
CA VAL A 121 39.37 17.60 14.79
C VAL A 121 38.68 16.78 13.72
N TYR A 122 37.57 16.16 14.04
CA TYR A 122 36.71 15.52 13.06
C TYR A 122 35.91 16.61 12.33
N ASN A 123 36.30 16.88 11.10
CA ASN A 123 35.44 17.49 10.13
C ASN A 123 34.28 16.51 9.86
N LYS A 124 33.06 16.98 10.10
CA LYS A 124 31.82 16.32 9.74
C LYS A 124 31.74 16.24 8.22
N VAL A 125 32.19 15.14 7.65
CA VAL A 125 31.83 14.78 6.28
C VAL A 125 30.43 14.19 6.41
N GLU A 126 29.44 14.94 5.97
CA GLU A 126 28.11 14.41 5.65
C GLU A 126 28.33 13.47 4.45
N GLU A 127 28.38 12.17 4.70
CA GLU A 127 28.20 11.20 3.63
C GLU A 127 26.79 11.39 3.09
N GLU A 128 26.70 11.97 1.89
CA GLU A 128 25.51 11.89 1.07
C GLU A 128 25.21 10.39 0.85
N LYS A 129 24.27 9.84 1.61
CA LYS A 129 23.69 8.53 1.31
C LYS A 129 23.17 8.60 -0.11
N SER A 130 23.63 7.73 -0.98
CA SER A 130 23.16 7.70 -2.37
C SER A 130 21.65 7.48 -2.37
N GLU A 131 20.91 8.20 -3.23
CA GLU A 131 19.44 8.04 -3.41
C GLU A 131 19.02 6.56 -3.59
N SER A 132 19.99 5.72 -3.96
CA SER A 132 19.83 4.29 -4.18
C SER A 132 19.68 3.46 -2.89
N GLU A 133 20.28 3.87 -1.76
CA GLU A 133 20.15 3.17 -0.48
C GLU A 133 18.83 3.51 0.22
N GLU A 134 18.33 4.73 0.05
CA GLU A 134 17.03 5.14 0.62
C GLU A 134 15.81 4.40 0.04
N LEU A 135 15.90 3.85 -1.20
CA LEU A 135 14.79 3.08 -1.80
C LEU A 135 14.64 1.67 -1.21
N LEU A 136 15.70 1.14 -0.59
CA LEU A 136 15.74 -0.24 -0.06
C LEU A 136 15.53 -0.32 1.45
N GLU A 137 15.57 0.80 2.16
CA GLU A 137 15.23 0.81 3.59
C GLU A 137 13.76 0.41 3.70
N GLY A 138 13.53 -0.89 3.83
CA GLY A 138 12.29 -1.44 4.32
C GLY A 138 11.97 -0.72 5.62
N SER A 139 10.72 -0.33 5.81
CA SER A 139 10.26 0.45 6.95
C SER A 139 10.88 -0.05 8.25
N ASP A 140 11.97 0.58 8.67
CA ASP A 140 12.44 0.46 10.04
C ASP A 140 11.30 0.98 10.92
N PRO A 141 10.78 0.19 11.88
CA PRO A 141 9.72 0.65 12.77
C PRO A 141 10.06 1.94 13.53
N HIS A 142 11.33 2.33 13.55
CA HIS A 142 11.83 3.52 14.25
C HIS A 142 12.01 4.74 13.34
N HIS A 143 11.94 4.59 12.00
CA HIS A 143 11.98 5.72 11.09
C HIS A 143 10.56 6.10 10.65
N PRO A 144 10.18 7.39 10.73
CA PRO A 144 8.89 7.83 10.21
C PRO A 144 8.81 7.56 8.71
N LEU A 145 7.69 6.99 8.26
CA LEU A 145 7.45 6.83 6.84
C LEU A 145 7.44 8.21 6.15
N PRO A 146 7.91 8.30 4.91
CA PRO A 146 8.03 9.58 4.21
C PRO A 146 6.65 10.18 3.93
N THR A 147 6.57 11.50 4.03
CA THR A 147 5.42 12.28 3.59
C THR A 147 5.55 12.68 2.13
N PHE A 148 4.45 13.14 1.52
CA PHE A 148 4.45 13.61 0.14
C PHE A 148 5.11 14.99 0.02
N THR A 149 5.74 15.25 -1.12
CA THR A 149 6.11 16.61 -1.50
C THR A 149 4.85 17.36 -1.92
N LEU A 150 4.54 18.47 -1.25
CA LEU A 150 3.28 19.20 -1.43
C LEU A 150 3.45 20.50 -2.23
N GLU A 151 4.58 20.67 -2.91
CA GLU A 151 4.85 21.79 -3.80
C GLU A 151 4.28 21.49 -5.19
N ASP A 152 3.96 22.56 -5.92
CA ASP A 152 3.55 22.52 -7.34
C ASP A 152 2.24 21.79 -7.69
N TRP A 153 1.40 21.50 -6.72
CA TRP A 153 0.07 20.91 -6.98
C TRP A 153 -0.93 21.96 -7.50
N PRO A 154 -1.98 21.54 -8.26
CA PRO A 154 -3.08 22.42 -8.65
C PRO A 154 -3.71 23.16 -7.45
N LYS A 155 -4.10 24.42 -7.67
CA LYS A 155 -4.63 25.31 -6.60
C LYS A 155 -5.78 24.71 -5.81
N LEU A 156 -6.66 23.98 -6.51
CA LEU A 156 -7.77 23.29 -5.83
C LEU A 156 -7.26 22.26 -4.81
N LEU A 157 -6.23 21.48 -5.17
CA LEU A 157 -5.62 20.52 -4.26
C LEU A 157 -4.84 21.23 -3.14
N LEU A 158 -4.05 22.27 -3.47
CA LEU A 158 -3.34 23.08 -2.45
C LEU A 158 -4.31 23.67 -1.42
N ARG A 159 -5.47 24.17 -1.87
CA ARG A 159 -6.52 24.68 -0.99
C ARG A 159 -7.07 23.57 -0.08
N ILE A 160 -7.35 22.38 -0.60
CA ILE A 160 -7.84 21.25 0.19
C ILE A 160 -6.83 20.83 1.24
N ILE A 161 -5.56 20.64 0.85
CA ILE A 161 -4.51 20.19 1.78
C ILE A 161 -4.13 21.23 2.83
N SER A 162 -4.37 22.53 2.58
CA SER A 162 -4.06 23.60 3.54
C SER A 162 -4.83 23.46 4.86
N TYR A 163 -5.94 22.73 4.87
CA TYR A 163 -6.73 22.45 6.08
C TYR A 163 -6.23 21.25 6.91
N GLY A 164 -5.19 20.55 6.45
CA GLY A 164 -4.49 19.55 7.26
C GLY A 164 -3.55 20.22 8.27
N THR A 165 -3.68 19.88 9.54
CA THR A 165 -2.86 20.47 10.61
C THR A 165 -1.49 19.80 10.74
N THR A 166 -1.34 18.57 10.25
CA THR A 166 -0.06 17.83 10.22
C THR A 166 0.31 17.45 8.79
N ALA A 167 1.60 17.15 8.54
CA ALA A 167 2.06 16.68 7.23
C ALA A 167 1.27 15.43 6.78
N THR A 168 1.07 14.46 7.67
CA THR A 168 0.32 13.24 7.38
C THR A 168 -1.16 13.50 7.08
N GLN A 169 -1.79 14.48 7.73
CA GLN A 169 -3.16 14.89 7.39
C GLN A 169 -3.24 15.55 6.02
N LYS A 170 -2.25 16.36 5.64
CA LYS A 170 -2.16 16.96 4.30
C LYS A 170 -2.04 15.89 3.21
N ASP A 171 -1.23 14.87 3.45
CA ASP A 171 -1.07 13.73 2.53
C ASP A 171 -2.37 12.93 2.37
N VAL A 172 -3.07 12.69 3.47
CA VAL A 172 -4.37 12.00 3.46
C VAL A 172 -5.43 12.80 2.73
N LEU A 173 -5.46 14.13 2.92
CA LEU A 173 -6.34 15.03 2.18
C LEU A 173 -6.01 15.03 0.68
N LEU A 174 -4.71 15.04 0.31
CA LEU A 174 -4.28 14.97 -1.08
C LEU A 174 -4.73 13.66 -1.74
N LEU A 175 -4.39 12.51 -1.13
CA LEU A 175 -4.74 11.20 -1.69
C LEU A 175 -6.25 10.98 -1.74
N GLY A 176 -6.96 11.42 -0.71
CA GLY A 176 -8.42 11.41 -0.64
C GLY A 176 -9.06 12.26 -1.74
N ALA A 177 -8.59 13.52 -1.91
CA ALA A 177 -9.09 14.42 -2.94
C ALA A 177 -8.83 13.88 -4.34
N LEU A 178 -7.63 13.40 -4.64
CA LEU A 178 -7.30 12.76 -5.91
C LEU A 178 -8.25 11.58 -6.20
N THR A 179 -8.53 10.75 -5.20
CA THR A 179 -9.43 9.59 -5.35
C THR A 179 -10.87 10.02 -5.59
N ALA A 180 -11.40 10.96 -4.80
CA ALA A 180 -12.80 11.38 -4.88
C ALA A 180 -13.09 12.22 -6.13
N LEU A 181 -12.22 13.19 -6.46
CA LEU A 181 -12.36 14.00 -7.67
C LEU A 181 -12.18 13.14 -8.92
N GLY A 182 -11.18 12.25 -8.93
CA GLY A 182 -10.94 11.30 -10.02
C GLY A 182 -12.17 10.41 -10.29
N ALA A 183 -12.86 9.94 -9.24
CA ALA A 183 -14.06 9.13 -9.35
C ALA A 183 -15.21 9.82 -10.10
N THR A 184 -15.24 11.15 -10.13
CA THR A 184 -16.28 11.93 -10.84
C THR A 184 -15.91 12.23 -12.30
N MET A 185 -14.64 11.99 -12.68
CA MET A 185 -14.12 12.27 -14.03
C MET A 185 -14.02 11.03 -14.92
N GLU A 186 -14.46 9.88 -14.47
CA GLU A 186 -14.22 8.56 -15.03
C GLU A 186 -14.60 8.41 -16.52
N ARG A 187 -15.56 9.21 -16.99
CA ARG A 187 -16.06 9.18 -18.38
C ARG A 187 -15.49 10.29 -19.26
N TYR A 188 -14.84 11.27 -18.66
CA TYR A 188 -14.42 12.50 -19.34
C TYR A 188 -12.92 12.63 -19.45
N VAL A 189 -12.18 11.88 -18.62
CA VAL A 189 -10.72 11.92 -18.56
C VAL A 189 -10.17 10.49 -18.58
N ARG A 190 -9.09 10.26 -19.32
CA ARG A 190 -8.42 8.96 -19.36
C ARG A 190 -6.96 9.11 -19.76
N CYS A 191 -6.14 8.10 -19.49
CA CYS A 191 -4.80 7.92 -20.06
C CYS A 191 -4.71 6.59 -20.79
N HIS A 192 -3.77 6.45 -21.73
CA HIS A 192 -3.49 5.19 -22.39
C HIS A 192 -2.25 4.55 -21.75
N TYR A 193 -2.43 3.39 -21.11
CA TYR A 193 -1.34 2.67 -20.46
C TYR A 193 -1.58 1.15 -20.56
N ALA A 194 -0.51 0.38 -20.81
CA ALA A 194 -0.54 -1.09 -20.92
C ALA A 194 -1.59 -1.62 -21.92
N GLY A 195 -1.71 -0.96 -23.08
CA GLY A 195 -2.63 -1.36 -24.16
C GLY A 195 -4.11 -1.05 -23.90
N LYS A 196 -4.44 -0.33 -22.82
CA LYS A 196 -5.81 0.01 -22.44
C LYS A 196 -5.95 1.49 -22.10
N TYR A 197 -7.17 2.00 -22.23
CA TYR A 197 -7.54 3.28 -21.65
C TYR A 197 -7.87 3.09 -20.17
N GLN A 198 -7.22 3.87 -19.33
CA GLN A 198 -7.37 3.89 -17.88
C GLN A 198 -8.12 5.15 -17.46
N SER A 199 -9.31 5.00 -16.90
CA SER A 199 -10.04 6.11 -16.28
C SER A 199 -9.55 6.38 -14.87
N PRO A 200 -9.68 7.60 -14.31
CA PRO A 200 -9.09 7.99 -13.03
C PRO A 200 -9.83 7.41 -11.80
N CYS A 201 -10.16 6.12 -11.86
CA CYS A 201 -10.79 5.38 -10.76
C CYS A 201 -9.72 4.73 -9.90
N MET A 202 -9.53 5.21 -8.68
CA MET A 202 -8.52 4.74 -7.74
C MET A 202 -9.15 4.02 -6.56
N GLN A 203 -8.35 3.16 -5.92
CA GLN A 203 -8.71 2.50 -4.67
C GLN A 203 -7.63 2.87 -3.64
N SER A 204 -8.00 3.71 -2.66
CA SER A 204 -7.08 4.21 -1.64
C SER A 204 -7.48 3.72 -0.26
N PHE A 205 -6.51 3.25 0.51
CA PHE A 205 -6.72 2.76 1.86
C PHE A 205 -5.75 3.44 2.84
N ILE A 206 -6.31 4.29 3.70
CA ILE A 206 -5.58 4.98 4.76
C ILE A 206 -5.61 4.10 6.02
N VAL A 207 -4.44 3.61 6.41
CA VAL A 207 -4.29 2.79 7.61
C VAL A 207 -3.69 3.62 8.72
N ALA A 208 -4.37 3.70 9.86
CA ALA A 208 -3.97 4.58 10.94
C ALA A 208 -4.44 4.03 12.31
N PRO A 209 -3.62 4.11 13.36
CA PRO A 209 -4.05 3.81 14.72
C PRO A 209 -5.24 4.68 15.16
N ALA A 210 -5.88 4.31 16.25
CA ALA A 210 -6.84 5.19 16.88
C ALA A 210 -6.16 6.51 17.31
N ALA A 211 -6.94 7.61 17.31
CA ALA A 211 -6.44 8.95 17.65
C ALA A 211 -5.26 9.45 16.79
N SER A 212 -5.18 9.05 15.52
CA SER A 212 -4.15 9.50 14.57
C SER A 212 -4.50 10.78 13.81
N GLY A 213 -5.72 11.30 13.98
CA GLY A 213 -6.23 12.43 13.18
C GLY A 213 -6.79 12.02 11.81
N LYS A 214 -6.94 10.71 11.53
CA LYS A 214 -7.51 10.21 10.25
C LYS A 214 -8.93 10.68 9.95
N GLY A 215 -9.66 11.16 10.96
CA GLY A 215 -11.04 11.68 10.83
C GLY A 215 -11.17 12.79 9.79
N VAL A 216 -10.09 13.51 9.46
CA VAL A 216 -10.05 14.51 8.39
C VAL A 216 -10.52 13.96 7.03
N LEU A 217 -10.41 12.65 6.82
CA LEU A 217 -10.85 11.98 5.59
C LEU A 217 -12.38 12.08 5.37
N SER A 218 -13.17 12.24 6.43
CA SER A 218 -14.61 12.43 6.33
C SER A 218 -14.98 13.68 5.52
N LEU A 219 -14.14 14.72 5.57
CA LEU A 219 -14.33 15.96 4.83
C LEU A 219 -14.26 15.75 3.31
N ILE A 220 -13.48 14.78 2.86
CA ILE A 220 -13.33 14.48 1.41
C ILE A 220 -14.66 14.10 0.77
N ARG A 221 -15.53 13.41 1.49
CA ARG A 221 -16.86 13.04 0.99
C ARG A 221 -17.68 14.28 0.61
N LEU A 222 -17.51 15.40 1.32
CA LEU A 222 -18.22 16.65 1.06
C LEU A 222 -17.86 17.27 -0.29
N LEU A 223 -16.68 16.97 -0.84
CA LEU A 223 -16.27 17.44 -2.17
C LEU A 223 -17.16 16.90 -3.30
N VAL A 224 -17.74 15.72 -3.10
CA VAL A 224 -18.56 15.03 -4.12
C VAL A 224 -20.03 14.89 -3.71
N MET A 225 -20.38 15.27 -2.48
CA MET A 225 -21.75 15.25 -1.98
C MET A 225 -22.72 16.04 -2.87
N PRO A 226 -22.39 17.26 -3.38
CA PRO A 226 -23.30 18.00 -4.26
C PRO A 226 -23.64 17.27 -5.56
N ILE A 227 -22.77 16.37 -6.02
CA ILE A 227 -23.03 15.54 -7.22
C ILE A 227 -23.96 14.38 -6.85
N HIS A 228 -23.72 13.76 -5.71
CA HIS A 228 -24.57 12.69 -5.17
C HIS A 228 -26.00 13.20 -4.93
N ASP A 229 -26.15 14.36 -4.31
CA ASP A 229 -27.44 14.95 -3.97
C ASP A 229 -28.28 15.28 -5.21
N ASP A 230 -27.65 15.79 -6.29
CA ASP A 230 -28.36 16.02 -7.55
C ASP A 230 -28.92 14.71 -8.12
N ILE A 231 -28.13 13.64 -8.13
CA ILE A 231 -28.58 12.33 -8.61
C ILE A 231 -29.74 11.83 -7.73
N ARG A 232 -29.64 11.96 -6.40
CA ARG A 232 -30.70 11.53 -5.47
C ARG A 232 -31.99 12.32 -5.64
N GLN A 233 -31.88 13.64 -5.80
CA GLN A 233 -33.05 14.50 -6.07
C GLN A 233 -33.74 14.14 -7.38
N GLN A 234 -32.95 13.80 -8.42
CA GLN A 234 -33.52 13.37 -9.69
C GLN A 234 -34.26 12.03 -9.54
N VAL A 235 -33.65 11.05 -8.85
CA VAL A 235 -34.29 9.75 -8.56
C VAL A 235 -35.57 9.93 -7.75
N GLU A 236 -35.58 10.84 -6.78
CA GLU A 236 -36.79 11.12 -5.99
C GLU A 236 -37.91 11.67 -6.85
N LYS A 237 -37.61 12.59 -7.77
CA LYS A 237 -38.61 13.13 -8.73
C LYS A 237 -39.18 12.01 -9.61
N GLU A 238 -38.30 11.17 -10.18
CA GLU A 238 -38.68 10.01 -11.01
C GLU A 238 -39.55 9.02 -10.23
N MET A 239 -39.18 8.73 -8.99
CA MET A 239 -39.94 7.85 -8.09
C MET A 239 -41.31 8.40 -7.76
N ASN A 240 -41.44 9.71 -7.59
CA ASN A 240 -42.74 10.36 -7.35
C ASN A 240 -43.65 10.31 -8.59
N VAL A 241 -43.09 10.46 -9.79
CA VAL A 241 -43.84 10.25 -11.06
C VAL A 241 -44.30 8.80 -11.16
N TYR A 242 -43.41 7.83 -10.92
CA TYR A 242 -43.74 6.41 -10.92
C TYR A 242 -44.85 6.06 -9.95
N LYS A 243 -44.80 6.55 -8.70
CA LYS A 243 -45.84 6.31 -7.70
C LYS A 243 -47.21 6.77 -8.19
N LYS A 244 -47.32 7.99 -8.80
CA LYS A 244 -48.55 8.51 -9.37
C LYS A 244 -49.05 7.65 -10.54
N ALA A 245 -48.15 7.29 -11.47
CA ALA A 245 -48.46 6.43 -12.60
C ALA A 245 -48.94 5.04 -12.16
N LYS A 246 -48.31 4.47 -11.12
CA LYS A 246 -48.67 3.16 -10.56
C LYS A 246 -50.08 3.19 -9.97
N VAL A 247 -50.45 4.23 -9.20
CA VAL A 247 -51.80 4.39 -8.65
C VAL A 247 -52.82 4.53 -9.78
N ALA A 248 -52.53 5.35 -10.79
CA ALA A 248 -53.42 5.50 -11.97
C ALA A 248 -53.62 4.17 -12.70
N TYR A 249 -52.54 3.41 -12.91
CA TYR A 249 -52.56 2.07 -13.52
C TYR A 249 -53.40 1.10 -12.67
N GLU A 250 -53.25 1.10 -11.35
CA GLU A 250 -54.02 0.26 -10.43
C GLU A 250 -55.51 0.59 -10.46
N MET A 251 -55.90 1.85 -10.71
CA MET A 251 -57.30 2.30 -10.80
C MET A 251 -57.98 1.91 -12.13
N MET A 252 -57.23 1.55 -13.20
CA MET A 252 -57.81 1.20 -14.51
C MET A 252 -58.63 -0.09 -14.52
N GLY A 253 -58.62 -0.86 -13.47
CA GLY A 253 -59.39 -2.11 -13.36
C GLY A 253 -59.13 -3.08 -14.53
N LYS A 254 -60.13 -3.46 -15.31
CA LYS A 254 -59.99 -4.39 -16.45
C LYS A 254 -59.19 -3.83 -17.63
N GLU A 255 -59.10 -2.53 -17.75
CA GLU A 255 -58.38 -1.86 -18.86
C GLU A 255 -56.86 -1.94 -18.72
N ARG A 256 -56.35 -2.35 -17.53
CA ARG A 256 -54.90 -2.61 -17.32
C ARG A 256 -54.30 -3.54 -18.36
N ALA A 257 -55.06 -4.49 -18.87
CA ALA A 257 -54.56 -5.43 -19.90
C ALA A 257 -54.15 -4.76 -21.23
N LYS A 258 -54.56 -3.50 -21.42
CA LYS A 258 -54.24 -2.72 -22.64
C LYS A 258 -53.25 -1.59 -22.36
N ALA A 259 -52.94 -1.31 -21.08
CA ALA A 259 -52.05 -0.24 -20.68
C ALA A 259 -50.64 -0.76 -20.40
N GLU A 260 -49.64 0.08 -20.66
CA GLU A 260 -48.24 -0.23 -20.33
C GLU A 260 -48.07 -0.20 -18.78
N ILE A 261 -47.30 -1.18 -18.27
CA ILE A 261 -46.99 -1.27 -16.87
C ILE A 261 -45.95 -0.20 -16.57
N PRO A 262 -46.18 0.69 -15.57
CA PRO A 262 -45.20 1.70 -15.19
C PRO A 262 -43.89 1.04 -14.74
N GLU A 263 -42.77 1.46 -15.32
CA GLU A 263 -41.44 0.95 -14.96
C GLU A 263 -40.91 1.62 -13.70
N ILE A 264 -40.27 0.82 -12.84
CA ILE A 264 -39.63 1.31 -11.62
C ILE A 264 -38.36 2.06 -12.00
N PRO A 265 -38.17 3.33 -11.59
CA PRO A 265 -36.95 4.07 -11.85
C PRO A 265 -35.72 3.38 -11.23
N LEU A 266 -34.58 3.52 -11.90
CA LEU A 266 -33.30 3.04 -11.35
C LEU A 266 -32.94 3.80 -10.07
N ASN A 267 -32.46 3.08 -9.07
CA ASN A 267 -32.03 3.66 -7.79
C ASN A 267 -30.57 4.17 -7.87
N ARG A 268 -30.37 5.20 -8.70
CA ARG A 268 -29.05 5.79 -8.97
C ARG A 268 -28.49 6.50 -7.75
N MET A 269 -27.18 6.30 -7.50
CA MET A 269 -26.43 6.98 -6.46
C MET A 269 -24.95 7.04 -6.84
N PHE A 270 -24.27 8.14 -6.56
CA PHE A 270 -22.82 8.24 -6.77
C PHE A 270 -22.04 7.66 -5.59
N LEU A 271 -22.41 8.04 -4.35
CA LEU A 271 -21.82 7.47 -3.14
C LEU A 271 -22.57 6.17 -2.79
N ILE A 272 -21.84 5.08 -2.84
CA ILE A 272 -22.35 3.72 -2.56
C ILE A 272 -21.89 3.32 -1.16
N SER A 273 -22.82 2.92 -0.28
CA SER A 273 -22.45 2.43 1.07
C SER A 273 -21.70 1.11 1.00
N GLY A 274 -20.65 0.99 1.80
CA GLY A 274 -19.88 -0.23 1.97
C GLY A 274 -20.63 -1.33 2.73
N ASN A 275 -21.65 -0.98 3.54
CA ASN A 275 -22.52 -1.92 4.22
C ASN A 275 -23.58 -2.45 3.25
N ASN A 276 -23.20 -3.41 2.41
CA ASN A 276 -24.06 -3.89 1.35
C ASN A 276 -23.80 -5.36 1.03
N THR A 277 -24.80 -6.06 0.47
CA THR A 277 -24.62 -7.41 -0.07
C THR A 277 -23.89 -7.38 -1.41
N GLY A 278 -23.28 -8.49 -1.82
CA GLY A 278 -22.61 -8.57 -3.13
C GLY A 278 -23.53 -8.20 -4.30
N THR A 279 -24.80 -8.64 -4.25
CA THR A 279 -25.77 -8.26 -5.30
C THR A 279 -26.17 -6.80 -5.20
N GLY A 280 -26.32 -6.26 -3.98
CA GLY A 280 -26.67 -4.83 -3.78
C GLY A 280 -25.58 -3.91 -4.35
N ILE A 281 -24.30 -4.23 -4.13
CA ILE A 281 -23.17 -3.48 -4.76
C ILE A 281 -23.27 -3.52 -6.27
N LEU A 282 -23.49 -4.70 -6.87
CA LEU A 282 -23.61 -4.84 -8.33
C LEU A 282 -24.82 -4.05 -8.87
N GLN A 283 -25.98 -4.12 -8.19
CA GLN A 283 -27.15 -3.34 -8.58
C GLN A 283 -26.90 -1.83 -8.53
N ASN A 284 -26.30 -1.33 -7.45
CA ASN A 284 -25.99 0.10 -7.30
C ASN A 284 -25.04 0.59 -8.40
N ILE A 285 -24.00 -0.20 -8.72
CA ILE A 285 -23.08 0.12 -9.82
C ILE A 285 -23.84 0.15 -11.16
N MET A 286 -24.69 -0.84 -11.43
CA MET A 286 -25.42 -0.95 -12.69
C MET A 286 -26.52 0.13 -12.82
N ASP A 287 -27.23 0.46 -11.72
CA ASP A 287 -28.23 1.52 -11.71
C ASP A 287 -27.59 2.88 -12.03
N ASN A 288 -26.33 3.08 -11.63
CA ASN A 288 -25.58 4.29 -11.91
C ASN A 288 -24.65 4.12 -13.14
N ASN A 289 -25.05 3.32 -14.10
CA ASN A 289 -24.36 3.14 -15.37
C ASN A 289 -22.87 2.73 -15.23
N GLY A 290 -22.54 1.88 -14.24
CA GLY A 290 -21.21 1.36 -14.02
C GLY A 290 -20.30 2.22 -13.17
N THR A 291 -20.78 3.36 -12.63
CA THR A 291 -19.96 4.32 -11.88
C THR A 291 -20.32 4.37 -10.41
N GLY A 292 -19.36 4.78 -9.58
CA GLY A 292 -19.59 5.02 -8.16
C GLY A 292 -18.32 5.24 -7.35
N LEU A 293 -18.52 5.74 -6.14
CA LEU A 293 -17.49 5.88 -5.12
C LEU A 293 -17.98 5.23 -3.82
N ILE A 294 -17.22 4.29 -3.29
CA ILE A 294 -17.36 3.84 -1.91
C ILE A 294 -16.40 4.66 -1.07
N CYS A 295 -16.93 5.41 -0.08
CA CYS A 295 -16.15 6.27 0.80
C CYS A 295 -16.52 5.95 2.25
N GLU A 296 -15.72 5.10 2.90
CA GLU A 296 -15.95 4.64 4.28
C GLU A 296 -14.77 4.98 5.18
N THR A 297 -15.09 5.56 6.33
CA THR A 297 -14.09 5.95 7.33
C THR A 297 -13.70 4.80 8.26
N GLU A 298 -14.43 3.70 8.22
CA GLU A 298 -14.18 2.48 9.01
C GLU A 298 -14.19 1.25 8.09
N ALA A 299 -13.00 0.67 7.90
CA ALA A 299 -12.81 -0.46 6.97
C ALA A 299 -13.50 -1.76 7.41
N ASP A 300 -13.85 -1.91 8.69
CA ASP A 300 -14.60 -3.05 9.20
C ASP A 300 -16.03 -3.12 8.66
N THR A 301 -16.66 -1.99 8.31
CA THR A 301 -17.94 -1.97 7.60
C THR A 301 -17.88 -2.81 6.33
N ILE A 302 -16.81 -2.63 5.54
CA ILE A 302 -16.62 -3.36 4.29
C ILE A 302 -16.14 -4.79 4.55
N SER A 303 -15.20 -5.00 5.48
CA SER A 303 -14.69 -6.34 5.78
C SER A 303 -15.80 -7.25 6.32
N THR A 304 -16.68 -6.73 7.17
CA THR A 304 -17.86 -7.44 7.68
C THR A 304 -18.83 -7.77 6.54
N ALA A 305 -19.11 -6.82 5.66
CA ALA A 305 -19.99 -7.02 4.51
C ALA A 305 -19.40 -8.06 3.53
N ILE A 306 -18.11 -8.02 3.21
CA ILE A 306 -17.43 -8.99 2.34
C ILE A 306 -17.37 -10.38 2.98
N GLY A 307 -17.15 -10.48 4.29
CA GLY A 307 -17.06 -11.72 5.03
C GLY A 307 -18.41 -12.38 5.34
N SER A 308 -19.53 -11.70 5.11
CA SER A 308 -20.86 -12.26 5.32
C SER A 308 -21.21 -13.33 4.29
N GLU A 309 -22.19 -14.20 4.61
CA GLU A 309 -22.64 -15.28 3.73
C GLU A 309 -23.06 -14.80 2.32
N TYR A 310 -23.59 -13.58 2.21
CA TYR A 310 -24.03 -12.96 0.96
C TYR A 310 -23.11 -11.83 0.48
N GLY A 311 -21.94 -11.67 1.09
CA GLY A 311 -20.98 -10.61 0.77
C GLY A 311 -20.17 -10.94 -0.48
N HIS A 312 -19.02 -11.51 -0.31
CA HIS A 312 -18.10 -12.02 -1.34
C HIS A 312 -17.86 -11.10 -2.56
N TRP A 313 -17.93 -9.77 -2.37
CA TRP A 313 -17.80 -8.82 -3.48
C TRP A 313 -16.39 -8.21 -3.64
N SER A 314 -15.38 -8.78 -2.96
CA SER A 314 -13.99 -8.38 -3.18
C SER A 314 -13.55 -8.58 -4.64
N GLU A 315 -14.12 -9.57 -5.34
CA GLU A 315 -13.91 -9.76 -6.78
C GLU A 315 -14.44 -8.58 -7.60
N THR A 316 -15.58 -8.02 -7.21
CA THR A 316 -16.16 -6.82 -7.85
C THR A 316 -15.20 -5.64 -7.78
N LEU A 317 -14.54 -5.40 -6.62
CA LEU A 317 -13.53 -4.36 -6.48
C LEU A 317 -12.34 -4.59 -7.41
N ARG A 318 -11.87 -5.84 -7.51
CA ARG A 318 -10.74 -6.19 -8.39
C ARG A 318 -11.07 -6.01 -9.86
N ARG A 319 -12.24 -6.44 -10.30
CA ARG A 319 -12.72 -6.25 -11.68
C ARG A 319 -12.95 -4.77 -11.99
N ALA A 320 -13.58 -4.04 -11.08
CA ALA A 320 -13.82 -2.61 -11.26
C ALA A 320 -12.52 -1.79 -11.37
N PHE A 321 -11.44 -2.18 -10.65
CA PHE A 321 -10.12 -1.58 -10.83
C PHE A 321 -9.61 -1.68 -12.27
N ASP A 322 -9.81 -2.82 -12.91
CA ASP A 322 -9.37 -3.10 -14.29
C ASP A 322 -10.38 -2.61 -15.35
N HIS A 323 -11.43 -1.89 -14.96
CA HIS A 323 -12.57 -1.48 -15.81
C HIS A 323 -13.20 -2.66 -16.54
N ASP A 324 -13.28 -3.81 -15.89
CA ASP A 324 -13.73 -5.06 -16.48
C ASP A 324 -15.26 -5.19 -16.41
N TRP A 325 -15.77 -6.15 -17.16
CA TRP A 325 -17.17 -6.52 -17.24
C TRP A 325 -17.69 -7.04 -15.90
N LEU A 326 -18.86 -6.55 -15.48
CA LEU A 326 -19.60 -7.00 -14.32
C LEU A 326 -20.99 -7.49 -14.75
N ALA A 327 -21.42 -8.62 -14.24
CA ALA A 327 -22.75 -9.16 -14.48
C ALA A 327 -23.26 -9.96 -13.30
N TYR A 328 -24.58 -10.04 -13.17
CA TYR A 328 -25.23 -11.01 -12.32
C TYR A 328 -26.48 -11.61 -13.00
N ASN A 329 -26.81 -12.83 -12.58
CA ASN A 329 -27.99 -13.54 -13.05
C ASN A 329 -28.75 -14.10 -11.86
N ARG A 330 -29.96 -13.58 -11.63
CA ARG A 330 -30.88 -14.08 -10.60
C ARG A 330 -31.94 -14.98 -11.22
N ARG A 331 -31.88 -16.27 -10.90
CA ARG A 331 -32.86 -17.24 -11.38
C ARG A 331 -34.25 -17.05 -10.80
N THR A 332 -34.36 -16.53 -9.57
CA THR A 332 -35.62 -16.37 -8.84
C THR A 332 -36.61 -15.45 -9.54
N ASN A 333 -36.12 -14.37 -10.15
CA ASN A 333 -36.95 -13.40 -10.88
C ASN A 333 -36.54 -13.28 -12.36
N GLN A 334 -35.71 -14.22 -12.86
CA GLN A 334 -35.16 -14.24 -14.22
C GLN A 334 -34.45 -12.94 -14.62
N GLU A 335 -33.86 -12.26 -13.65
CA GLU A 335 -33.18 -10.99 -13.85
C GLU A 335 -31.73 -11.23 -14.28
N TYR A 336 -31.38 -10.78 -15.48
CA TYR A 336 -29.99 -10.67 -15.94
C TYR A 336 -29.64 -9.21 -16.15
N ARG A 337 -28.55 -8.75 -15.53
CA ARG A 337 -28.01 -7.41 -15.77
C ARG A 337 -26.51 -7.49 -15.93
N GLU A 338 -25.99 -6.66 -16.81
CA GLU A 338 -24.55 -6.54 -17.06
C GLU A 338 -24.13 -5.09 -17.26
N ASN A 339 -22.88 -4.83 -16.98
CA ASN A 339 -22.19 -3.62 -17.34
C ASN A 339 -20.84 -4.00 -17.96
N LYS A 340 -20.58 -3.60 -19.19
CA LYS A 340 -19.38 -3.99 -19.95
C LYS A 340 -18.11 -3.32 -19.44
N LYS A 341 -18.23 -2.14 -18.82
CA LYS A 341 -17.13 -1.43 -18.19
C LYS A 341 -17.56 -0.85 -16.85
N SER A 342 -16.79 -1.08 -15.82
CA SER A 342 -17.07 -0.58 -14.48
C SER A 342 -16.06 0.49 -14.06
N TYR A 343 -16.55 1.50 -13.36
CA TYR A 343 -15.80 2.68 -12.92
C TYR A 343 -16.08 2.93 -11.44
N LEU A 344 -15.60 2.03 -10.59
CA LEU A 344 -15.79 2.12 -9.15
C LEU A 344 -14.49 2.54 -8.48
N SER A 345 -14.54 3.65 -7.76
CA SER A 345 -13.47 4.09 -6.88
C SER A 345 -13.75 3.70 -5.43
N LEU A 346 -12.69 3.57 -4.65
CA LEU A 346 -12.74 3.19 -3.25
C LEU A 346 -11.85 4.13 -2.42
N LEU A 347 -12.39 4.71 -1.38
CA LEU A 347 -11.66 5.49 -0.39
C LEU A 347 -11.99 4.98 1.00
N LEU A 348 -11.01 4.35 1.63
CA LEU A 348 -11.17 3.73 2.94
C LEU A 348 -10.24 4.33 3.97
N SER A 349 -10.67 4.33 5.22
CA SER A 349 -9.75 4.37 6.35
C SER A 349 -10.04 3.26 7.34
N GLY A 350 -9.00 2.83 8.06
CA GLY A 350 -9.11 1.77 9.04
C GLY A 350 -7.90 1.69 9.96
N THR A 351 -7.99 0.84 10.98
CA THR A 351 -6.87 0.54 11.87
C THR A 351 -6.00 -0.59 11.30
N PRO A 352 -4.74 -0.74 11.75
CA PRO A 352 -3.90 -1.86 11.35
C PRO A 352 -4.56 -3.23 11.54
N ALA A 353 -5.36 -3.39 12.59
CA ALA A 353 -6.10 -4.64 12.86
C ALA A 353 -7.20 -4.93 11.82
N GLN A 354 -7.70 -3.91 11.12
CA GLN A 354 -8.75 -4.04 10.10
C GLN A 354 -8.20 -4.39 8.70
N VAL A 355 -6.87 -4.34 8.50
CA VAL A 355 -6.24 -4.68 7.21
C VAL A 355 -6.43 -6.15 6.87
N LYS A 356 -6.07 -7.05 7.78
CA LYS A 356 -6.15 -8.51 7.55
C LYS A 356 -7.59 -9.04 7.32
N PRO A 357 -8.62 -8.60 8.05
CA PRO A 357 -10.00 -9.01 7.75
C PRO A 357 -10.48 -8.60 6.36
N LEU A 358 -10.05 -7.42 5.86
CA LEU A 358 -10.40 -6.94 4.52
C LEU A 358 -9.56 -7.62 3.44
N ILE A 359 -8.27 -7.80 3.68
CA ILE A 359 -7.29 -8.36 2.75
C ILE A 359 -6.61 -9.57 3.41
N PRO A 360 -7.19 -10.77 3.31
CA PRO A 360 -6.70 -11.94 4.03
C PRO A 360 -5.29 -12.38 3.63
N SER A 361 -4.89 -12.12 2.38
CA SER A 361 -3.55 -12.46 1.87
C SER A 361 -3.17 -11.54 0.70
N VAL A 362 -1.88 -11.43 0.44
CA VAL A 362 -1.32 -10.69 -0.71
C VAL A 362 -1.78 -11.29 -2.04
N GLU A 363 -1.94 -12.60 -2.08
CA GLU A 363 -2.36 -13.36 -3.27
C GLU A 363 -3.83 -13.12 -3.68
N ASN A 364 -4.64 -12.59 -2.77
CA ASN A 364 -6.03 -12.22 -3.07
C ASN A 364 -6.13 -11.21 -4.24
N GLY A 365 -5.06 -10.46 -4.51
CA GLY A 365 -5.00 -9.44 -5.57
C GLY A 365 -5.72 -8.14 -5.23
N LEU A 366 -6.41 -8.03 -4.10
CA LEU A 366 -6.99 -6.77 -3.63
C LEU A 366 -5.90 -5.84 -3.09
N PHE A 367 -4.92 -6.39 -2.35
CA PHE A 367 -3.76 -5.64 -1.85
C PHE A 367 -3.08 -4.84 -2.95
N SER A 368 -2.72 -5.51 -4.04
CA SER A 368 -1.94 -4.91 -5.13
C SER A 368 -2.67 -3.77 -5.88
N ARG A 369 -3.97 -3.61 -5.69
CA ARG A 369 -4.79 -2.58 -6.33
C ARG A 369 -4.98 -1.33 -5.48
N GLN A 370 -4.65 -1.42 -4.16
CA GLN A 370 -4.80 -0.30 -3.25
C GLN A 370 -3.61 0.66 -3.34
N LEU A 371 -3.90 1.94 -3.27
CA LEU A 371 -2.94 2.97 -2.88
C LEU A 371 -2.96 3.07 -1.36
N PHE A 372 -1.93 2.54 -0.73
CA PHE A 372 -1.83 2.55 0.72
C PHE A 372 -1.14 3.79 1.24
N TYR A 373 -1.66 4.32 2.36
CA TYR A 373 -0.99 5.32 3.16
C TYR A 373 -1.13 4.97 4.64
N TYR A 374 -0.02 4.95 5.37
CA TYR A 374 0.01 4.68 6.80
C TYR A 374 0.26 5.97 7.58
N MET A 375 -0.64 6.30 8.52
CA MET A 375 -0.45 7.41 9.46
C MET A 375 0.06 6.87 10.79
N HIS A 376 1.06 7.52 11.36
CA HIS A 376 1.50 7.22 12.71
C HIS A 376 0.51 7.78 13.75
N GLY A 377 0.50 7.19 14.94
CA GLY A 377 -0.28 7.70 16.07
C GLY A 377 0.20 9.08 16.51
N ILE A 378 -0.71 9.88 17.07
CA ILE A 378 -0.39 11.14 17.72
C ILE A 378 0.03 10.82 19.16
N TYR A 379 1.24 11.19 19.55
CA TYR A 379 1.80 10.92 20.88
C TYR A 379 1.68 12.09 21.85
N GLN A 380 1.28 13.27 21.35
CA GLN A 380 1.13 14.48 22.16
C GLN A 380 -0.25 15.06 21.93
N TRP A 381 -0.84 15.60 23.00
CA TRP A 381 -2.10 16.33 22.87
C TRP A 381 -1.92 17.54 21.97
N ILE A 382 -2.78 17.67 20.96
CA ILE A 382 -2.84 18.84 20.09
C ILE A 382 -4.07 19.65 20.49
N ASN A 383 -3.88 20.95 20.74
CA ASN A 383 -4.99 21.85 20.96
C ASN A 383 -5.90 21.89 19.74
N GLN A 384 -7.17 21.56 19.91
CA GLN A 384 -8.16 21.53 18.84
C GLN A 384 -9.01 22.81 18.77
N PHE A 385 -8.81 23.73 19.70
CA PHE A 385 -9.51 25.01 19.66
C PHE A 385 -8.90 25.88 18.54
N ASP A 386 -9.76 26.35 17.63
CA ASP A 386 -9.42 27.30 16.58
C ASP A 386 -9.96 28.68 16.96
N GLU A 387 -9.10 29.68 17.01
CA GLU A 387 -9.47 31.06 17.34
C GLU A 387 -10.41 31.68 16.28
N ASN A 388 -10.41 31.15 15.06
CA ASN A 388 -11.24 31.63 13.96
C ASN A 388 -12.59 30.89 13.85
N GLU A 389 -12.87 29.91 14.71
CA GLU A 389 -14.08 29.08 14.67
C GLU A 389 -14.38 28.53 13.26
N THR A 390 -13.36 28.00 12.59
CA THR A 390 -13.42 27.59 11.18
C THR A 390 -14.35 26.38 11.00
N ASP A 391 -15.45 26.56 10.27
CA ASP A 391 -16.36 25.47 9.89
C ASP A 391 -15.81 24.74 8.65
N LEU A 392 -15.04 23.66 8.88
CA LEU A 392 -14.46 22.85 7.81
C LEU A 392 -15.52 22.14 6.95
N GLU A 393 -16.68 21.77 7.53
CA GLU A 393 -17.74 21.11 6.76
C GLU A 393 -18.36 22.09 5.76
N ALA A 394 -18.63 23.31 6.16
CA ALA A 394 -19.12 24.36 5.27
C ALA A 394 -18.11 24.69 4.17
N ILE A 395 -16.81 24.75 4.51
CA ILE A 395 -15.74 25.02 3.54
C ILE A 395 -15.64 23.91 2.51
N PHE A 396 -15.56 22.64 2.93
CA PHE A 396 -15.44 21.52 2.00
C PHE A 396 -16.71 21.36 1.14
N THR A 397 -17.88 21.64 1.69
CA THR A 397 -19.13 21.70 0.92
C THR A 397 -19.08 22.79 -0.15
N SER A 398 -18.57 23.99 0.19
CA SER A 398 -18.37 25.08 -0.78
C SER A 398 -17.40 24.67 -1.90
N ILE A 399 -16.27 24.05 -1.55
CA ILE A 399 -15.32 23.50 -2.53
C ILE A 399 -16.01 22.45 -3.44
N GLY A 400 -16.84 21.59 -2.86
CA GLY A 400 -17.63 20.61 -3.62
C GLY A 400 -18.60 21.23 -4.61
N LEU A 401 -19.25 22.35 -4.25
CA LEU A 401 -20.10 23.13 -5.17
C LEU A 401 -19.31 23.79 -6.29
N GLU A 402 -18.11 24.30 -6.01
CA GLU A 402 -17.19 24.80 -7.03
C GLU A 402 -16.74 23.69 -7.97
N TRP A 403 -16.35 22.54 -7.41
CA TRP A 403 -15.97 21.36 -8.18
C TRP A 403 -17.10 20.90 -9.11
N LYS A 404 -18.32 20.82 -8.64
CA LYS A 404 -19.48 20.47 -9.44
C LYS A 404 -19.66 21.39 -10.65
N LYS A 405 -19.41 22.69 -10.53
CA LYS A 405 -19.44 23.63 -11.67
C LYS A 405 -18.35 23.30 -12.69
N LEU A 406 -17.12 23.05 -12.26
CA LEU A 406 -16.01 22.63 -13.12
C LEU A 406 -16.30 21.30 -13.82
N LEU A 407 -16.86 20.34 -13.12
CA LEU A 407 -17.26 19.05 -13.67
C LEU A 407 -18.34 19.20 -14.76
N ASN A 408 -19.30 20.11 -14.60
CA ASN A 408 -20.30 20.38 -15.64
C ASN A 408 -19.68 20.99 -16.89
N LEU A 409 -18.71 21.90 -16.75
CA LEU A 409 -17.92 22.37 -17.90
C LEU A 409 -17.19 21.23 -18.59
N LEU A 410 -16.56 20.32 -17.83
CA LEU A 410 -15.88 19.15 -18.38
C LEU A 410 -16.83 18.24 -19.16
N LYS A 411 -18.06 18.04 -18.67
CA LYS A 411 -19.10 17.27 -19.34
C LYS A 411 -19.49 17.87 -20.71
N GLU A 412 -19.53 19.19 -20.80
CA GLU A 412 -19.83 19.90 -22.03
C GLU A 412 -18.70 19.83 -23.05
N HIS A 413 -17.44 19.79 -22.57
CA HIS A 413 -16.24 19.73 -23.43
C HIS A 413 -16.03 18.34 -24.08
N GLY A 414 -16.44 17.26 -23.43
CA GLY A 414 -16.30 15.91 -23.94
C GLY A 414 -15.13 15.13 -23.32
N LEU A 415 -14.54 14.19 -24.09
CA LEU A 415 -13.56 13.24 -23.59
C LEU A 415 -12.11 13.73 -23.78
N HIS A 416 -11.34 13.77 -22.70
CA HIS A 416 -9.94 14.17 -22.68
C HIS A 416 -9.03 12.96 -22.48
N THR A 417 -7.99 12.85 -23.28
CA THR A 417 -7.01 11.75 -23.21
C THR A 417 -5.64 12.32 -22.88
N LEU A 418 -5.07 11.93 -21.74
CA LEU A 418 -3.71 12.29 -21.37
C LEU A 418 -2.71 11.57 -22.26
N ARG A 419 -1.74 12.34 -22.80
CA ARG A 419 -0.58 11.87 -23.53
C ARG A 419 0.69 12.28 -22.78
N LEU A 420 1.65 11.39 -22.70
CA LEU A 420 2.99 11.68 -22.19
C LEU A 420 3.92 11.89 -23.38
N THR A 421 4.92 12.78 -23.22
CA THR A 421 6.01 12.89 -24.19
C THR A 421 6.88 11.62 -24.14
N ASP A 422 7.76 11.44 -25.13
CA ASP A 422 8.61 10.26 -25.15
C ASP A 422 9.66 10.30 -24.02
N GLU A 423 10.13 11.49 -23.64
CA GLU A 423 11.01 11.70 -22.50
C GLU A 423 10.30 11.34 -21.18
N GLN A 424 9.06 11.80 -20.99
CA GLN A 424 8.26 11.45 -19.82
C GLN A 424 7.97 9.93 -19.72
N LYS A 425 7.70 9.27 -20.87
CA LYS A 425 7.54 7.81 -20.91
C LYS A 425 8.84 7.09 -20.53
N GLN A 426 9.99 7.60 -20.99
CA GLN A 426 11.28 6.99 -20.65
C GLN A 426 11.57 7.15 -19.15
N GLU A 427 11.45 8.36 -18.60
CA GLU A 427 11.65 8.62 -17.17
C GLU A 427 10.72 7.75 -16.29
N PHE A 428 9.44 7.66 -16.67
CA PHE A 428 8.48 6.78 -16.01
C PHE A 428 8.92 5.31 -16.02
N ASN A 429 9.33 4.80 -17.20
CA ASN A 429 9.75 3.41 -17.33
C ASN A 429 11.03 3.12 -16.55
N ASP A 430 11.99 4.03 -16.55
CA ASP A 430 13.24 3.88 -15.81
C ASP A 430 12.99 3.80 -14.30
N LEU A 431 12.16 4.71 -13.75
CA LEU A 431 11.77 4.70 -12.35
C LEU A 431 11.09 3.38 -11.94
N PHE A 432 10.09 2.93 -12.72
CA PHE A 432 9.36 1.71 -12.37
C PHE A 432 10.19 0.45 -12.61
N SER A 433 11.08 0.42 -13.60
CA SER A 433 11.99 -0.70 -13.85
C SER A 433 12.99 -0.85 -12.70
N GLU A 434 13.57 0.25 -12.24
CA GLU A 434 14.47 0.27 -11.09
C GLU A 434 13.74 -0.19 -9.82
N LEU A 435 12.58 0.41 -9.51
CA LEU A 435 11.77 0.03 -8.36
C LEU A 435 11.39 -1.45 -8.38
N PHE A 436 10.95 -1.96 -9.54
CA PHE A 436 10.56 -3.35 -9.71
C PHE A 436 11.72 -4.32 -9.45
N THR A 437 12.90 -4.00 -9.99
CA THR A 437 14.11 -4.81 -9.83
C THR A 437 14.56 -4.82 -8.36
N ARG A 438 14.66 -3.66 -7.73
CA ARG A 438 15.08 -3.52 -6.33
C ARG A 438 14.09 -4.18 -5.38
N SER A 439 12.79 -3.96 -5.58
CA SER A 439 11.75 -4.58 -4.77
C SER A 439 11.77 -6.11 -4.86
N THR A 440 12.03 -6.66 -6.06
CA THR A 440 12.15 -8.12 -6.25
C THR A 440 13.31 -8.70 -5.46
N ILE A 441 14.41 -7.96 -5.34
CA ILE A 441 15.58 -8.36 -4.54
C ILE A 441 15.26 -8.30 -3.04
N ALA A 442 14.63 -7.20 -2.58
CA ALA A 442 14.39 -6.95 -1.15
C ALA A 442 13.19 -7.74 -0.58
N ASN A 443 12.08 -7.75 -1.31
CA ASN A 443 10.78 -8.28 -0.84
C ASN A 443 10.32 -9.53 -1.63
N GLY A 444 11.18 -10.11 -2.45
CA GLY A 444 10.78 -11.20 -3.33
C GLY A 444 9.75 -10.73 -4.37
N ARG A 445 8.80 -11.62 -4.72
CA ARG A 445 7.80 -11.32 -5.76
C ARG A 445 6.48 -10.75 -5.24
N GLU A 446 6.33 -10.65 -3.94
CA GLU A 446 5.06 -10.26 -3.31
C GLU A 446 4.64 -8.84 -3.71
N MET A 447 5.58 -7.91 -3.82
CA MET A 447 5.31 -6.54 -4.22
C MET A 447 5.24 -6.30 -5.74
N ASN A 448 5.65 -7.25 -6.58
CA ASN A 448 5.72 -7.04 -8.03
C ASN A 448 4.36 -6.65 -8.65
N SER A 449 3.29 -7.31 -8.20
CA SER A 449 1.94 -7.00 -8.67
C SER A 449 1.46 -5.63 -8.17
N SER A 450 1.90 -5.21 -6.98
CA SER A 450 1.58 -3.90 -6.41
C SER A 450 2.28 -2.79 -7.18
N ILE A 451 3.56 -2.96 -7.52
CA ILE A 451 4.32 -1.99 -8.32
C ILE A 451 3.72 -1.83 -9.72
N ALA A 452 3.37 -2.94 -10.39
CA ALA A 452 2.74 -2.88 -11.71
C ALA A 452 1.40 -2.12 -11.70
N ARG A 453 0.60 -2.28 -10.63
CA ARG A 453 -0.68 -1.56 -10.48
C ARG A 453 -0.52 -0.15 -9.93
N MET A 454 0.54 0.11 -9.16
CA MET A 454 0.93 1.47 -8.79
C MET A 454 1.23 2.29 -10.04
N ALA A 455 1.94 1.75 -11.04
CA ALA A 455 2.17 2.43 -12.31
C ALA A 455 0.85 2.81 -13.01
N VAL A 456 -0.17 1.94 -12.99
CA VAL A 456 -1.51 2.27 -13.49
C VAL A 456 -2.13 3.43 -12.70
N ASN A 457 -2.07 3.38 -11.36
CA ASN A 457 -2.62 4.43 -10.51
C ASN A 457 -1.90 5.77 -10.70
N ILE A 458 -0.58 5.77 -10.88
CA ILE A 458 0.20 6.99 -11.17
C ILE A 458 -0.26 7.63 -12.48
N CYS A 459 -0.48 6.84 -13.54
CA CYS A 459 -1.06 7.36 -14.79
C CYS A 459 -2.47 7.95 -14.58
N ARG A 460 -3.29 7.34 -13.72
CA ARG A 460 -4.61 7.85 -13.35
C ARG A 460 -4.52 9.16 -12.58
N ILE A 461 -3.60 9.28 -11.62
CA ILE A 461 -3.33 10.51 -10.87
C ILE A 461 -2.86 11.62 -11.82
N MET A 462 -1.93 11.32 -12.74
CA MET A 462 -1.48 12.28 -13.76
C MET A 462 -2.66 12.83 -14.57
N SER A 463 -3.65 11.99 -14.90
CA SER A 463 -4.85 12.44 -15.62
C SER A 463 -5.70 13.42 -14.82
N VAL A 464 -5.84 13.16 -13.51
CA VAL A 464 -6.56 14.07 -12.60
C VAL A 464 -5.83 15.40 -12.48
N VAL A 465 -4.52 15.36 -12.22
CA VAL A 465 -3.69 16.56 -12.03
C VAL A 465 -3.66 17.42 -13.30
N ALA A 466 -3.44 16.81 -14.46
CA ALA A 466 -3.43 17.51 -15.73
C ALA A 466 -4.78 18.20 -16.00
N MET A 467 -5.91 17.54 -15.69
CA MET A 467 -7.24 18.15 -15.88
C MET A 467 -7.48 19.30 -14.89
N LEU A 468 -7.10 19.15 -13.62
CA LEU A 468 -7.22 20.22 -12.63
C LEU A 468 -6.37 21.43 -13.03
N ARG A 469 -5.15 21.21 -13.53
CA ARG A 469 -4.28 22.28 -14.01
C ARG A 469 -4.84 22.95 -15.26
N ALA A 470 -5.47 22.19 -16.17
CA ALA A 470 -6.13 22.73 -17.35
C ALA A 470 -7.28 23.71 -17.00
N PHE A 471 -8.01 23.46 -15.92
CA PHE A 471 -9.01 24.41 -15.44
C PHE A 471 -8.42 25.71 -14.90
N GLU A 472 -7.19 25.68 -14.37
CA GLU A 472 -6.52 26.86 -13.84
C GLU A 472 -5.88 27.71 -14.94
N ASN A 473 -5.29 27.05 -15.93
CA ASN A 473 -4.57 27.69 -17.01
C ASN A 473 -4.71 26.90 -18.32
N PRO A 474 -5.71 27.21 -19.13
CA PRO A 474 -5.97 26.49 -20.38
C PRO A 474 -4.85 26.60 -21.43
N GLN A 475 -3.95 27.59 -21.32
CA GLN A 475 -2.96 27.92 -22.36
C GLN A 475 -1.84 26.88 -22.54
N PRO A 476 -1.25 26.23 -21.49
CA PRO A 476 -0.20 25.24 -21.68
C PRO A 476 -0.71 23.92 -22.26
N TYR A 477 -2.00 23.67 -22.13
CA TYR A 477 -2.63 22.43 -22.62
C TYR A 477 -3.08 22.68 -24.06
N GLN A 478 -2.23 22.31 -25.01
CA GLN A 478 -2.60 22.32 -26.41
C GLN A 478 -3.68 21.27 -26.65
N TYR A 479 -4.92 21.73 -26.68
CA TYR A 479 -6.05 20.89 -27.10
C TYR A 479 -5.92 20.64 -28.58
N GLN A 480 -5.36 19.49 -28.97
CA GLN A 480 -5.41 19.03 -30.34
C GLN A 480 -6.65 18.17 -30.49
N ALA A 481 -7.55 18.56 -31.40
CA ALA A 481 -8.65 17.69 -31.79
C ALA A 481 -8.06 16.36 -32.28
N SER A 482 -8.43 15.25 -31.66
CA SER A 482 -7.90 13.93 -32.02
C SER A 482 -8.28 13.59 -33.44
N SER A 483 -7.29 13.51 -34.34
CA SER A 483 -7.45 13.17 -35.74
C SER A 483 -7.63 11.67 -35.99
N HIS A 484 -7.67 10.82 -34.94
CA HIS A 484 -7.84 9.38 -35.14
C HIS A 484 -9.30 9.01 -35.35
N PRO A 485 -9.66 8.44 -36.55
CA PRO A 485 -11.00 7.93 -36.75
C PRO A 485 -11.29 6.77 -35.82
N LEU A 486 -12.52 6.72 -35.32
CA LEU A 486 -13.05 5.62 -34.53
C LEU A 486 -12.97 4.31 -35.31
N LEU A 487 -12.11 3.38 -34.95
CA LEU A 487 -12.15 2.01 -35.45
C LEU A 487 -13.24 1.14 -34.77
N THR A 488 -13.79 1.60 -33.62
CA THR A 488 -14.97 0.99 -33.00
C THR A 488 -15.85 2.06 -32.35
N PRO A 489 -17.16 2.02 -32.51
CA PRO A 489 -18.06 2.88 -31.76
C PRO A 489 -18.08 2.36 -30.30
N ASP A 490 -17.41 3.05 -29.40
CA ASP A 490 -17.67 2.91 -27.96
C ASP A 490 -19.07 3.46 -27.70
N LYS A 491 -20.09 2.62 -27.86
CA LYS A 491 -21.50 2.95 -27.62
C LYS A 491 -21.82 3.32 -26.18
N GLU A 492 -20.82 3.25 -25.29
CA GLU A 492 -20.98 3.44 -23.85
C GLU A 492 -20.52 4.79 -23.32
N ILE A 493 -20.05 5.69 -24.19
CA ILE A 493 -19.80 7.07 -23.78
C ILE A 493 -21.17 7.73 -23.66
N ALA A 494 -21.45 8.31 -22.49
CA ALA A 494 -22.73 8.90 -22.17
C ALA A 494 -23.35 9.63 -23.37
N THR A 495 -24.53 9.20 -23.78
CA THR A 495 -25.29 9.71 -24.93
C THR A 495 -25.59 11.20 -24.83
N ASP A 496 -25.38 11.82 -23.65
CA ASP A 496 -25.72 13.22 -23.37
C ASP A 496 -24.75 14.24 -24.00
N ASN A 497 -23.58 13.80 -24.54
CA ASN A 497 -22.58 14.69 -25.14
C ASN A 497 -22.49 14.56 -26.67
N ILE A 498 -23.53 14.03 -27.32
CA ILE A 498 -23.57 13.91 -28.76
C ILE A 498 -24.27 15.15 -29.33
N LYS A 499 -23.51 16.22 -29.59
CA LYS A 499 -23.96 17.23 -30.56
C LYS A 499 -23.70 16.65 -31.95
N ASP A 500 -24.76 16.41 -32.73
CA ASP A 500 -24.73 15.90 -34.12
C ASP A 500 -24.05 14.52 -34.29
N GLY A 501 -24.10 13.62 -33.27
CA GLY A 501 -23.52 12.29 -33.36
C GLY A 501 -21.99 12.22 -33.25
N ILE A 502 -21.31 13.33 -32.95
CA ILE A 502 -19.86 13.42 -32.87
C ILE A 502 -19.46 13.69 -31.41
N ILE A 503 -18.72 12.75 -30.81
CA ILE A 503 -18.06 12.96 -29.50
C ILE A 503 -16.81 13.77 -29.75
N THR A 504 -16.74 14.97 -29.18
CA THR A 504 -15.52 15.77 -29.19
C THR A 504 -14.46 15.12 -28.32
N ARG A 505 -13.29 14.87 -28.90
CA ARG A 505 -12.13 14.27 -28.23
C ARG A 505 -10.97 15.24 -28.22
N TRP A 506 -10.30 15.29 -27.08
CA TRP A 506 -9.16 16.17 -26.86
C TRP A 506 -7.97 15.36 -26.35
N ASP A 507 -6.81 15.56 -26.93
CA ASP A 507 -5.55 15.10 -26.36
C ASP A 507 -4.99 16.24 -25.49
N MET A 508 -4.53 15.90 -24.29
CA MET A 508 -3.86 16.81 -23.37
C MET A 508 -2.53 16.22 -22.93
N THR A 509 -1.54 17.08 -22.73
CA THR A 509 -0.23 16.70 -22.21
C THR A 509 -0.08 17.23 -20.77
N ILE A 510 0.60 16.47 -19.92
CA ILE A 510 0.95 16.95 -18.57
C ILE A 510 2.20 17.82 -18.63
N THR A 511 2.25 18.89 -17.82
CA THR A 511 3.45 19.73 -17.71
C THR A 511 4.61 18.94 -17.06
N PRO A 512 5.88 19.33 -17.30
CA PRO A 512 7.02 18.68 -16.64
C PRO A 512 6.96 18.79 -15.11
N GLU A 513 6.49 19.91 -14.57
CA GLU A 513 6.33 20.15 -13.13
C GLU A 513 5.28 19.22 -12.53
N ASP A 514 4.09 19.17 -13.11
CA ASP A 514 3.00 18.28 -12.67
C ASP A 514 3.41 16.79 -12.80
N PHE A 515 4.13 16.44 -13.87
CA PHE A 515 4.64 15.08 -14.06
C PHE A 515 5.58 14.67 -12.93
N LYS A 516 6.56 15.53 -12.59
CA LYS A 516 7.49 15.29 -11.48
C LYS A 516 6.79 15.25 -10.13
N ALA A 517 5.86 16.18 -9.87
CA ALA A 517 5.08 16.18 -8.63
C ALA A 517 4.34 14.85 -8.42
N VAL A 518 3.76 14.28 -9.47
CA VAL A 518 3.08 12.97 -9.38
C VAL A 518 4.08 11.82 -9.27
N LEU A 519 5.22 11.83 -9.98
CA LEU A 519 6.25 10.80 -9.85
C LEU A 519 6.84 10.75 -8.43
N ASN A 520 6.97 11.89 -7.76
CA ASN A 520 7.44 11.97 -6.38
C ASN A 520 6.53 11.23 -5.37
N LEU A 521 5.30 10.87 -5.74
CA LEU A 521 4.44 10.02 -4.92
C LEU A 521 4.86 8.55 -4.93
N VAL A 522 5.60 8.09 -5.94
CA VAL A 522 5.88 6.65 -6.15
C VAL A 522 6.66 6.07 -4.98
N LYS A 523 7.76 6.71 -4.57
CA LYS A 523 8.61 6.24 -3.47
C LYS A 523 7.86 6.19 -2.14
N PRO A 524 7.21 7.27 -1.67
CA PRO A 524 6.40 7.22 -0.46
C PRO A 524 5.29 6.15 -0.50
N LEU A 525 4.50 6.10 -1.57
CA LEU A 525 3.42 5.11 -1.70
C LEU A 525 3.94 3.67 -1.67
N TYR A 526 5.09 3.39 -2.28
CA TYR A 526 5.73 2.09 -2.21
C TYR A 526 6.15 1.74 -0.78
N GLN A 527 6.76 2.67 -0.05
CA GLN A 527 7.20 2.46 1.33
C GLN A 527 6.01 2.25 2.28
N HIS A 528 4.94 3.03 2.13
CA HIS A 528 3.70 2.81 2.86
C HIS A 528 3.07 1.44 2.56
N ALA A 529 3.03 1.02 1.29
CA ALA A 529 2.51 -0.29 0.90
C ALA A 529 3.37 -1.43 1.48
N THR A 530 4.69 -1.30 1.46
CA THR A 530 5.61 -2.29 2.04
C THR A 530 5.45 -2.38 3.56
N HIS A 531 5.25 -1.25 4.24
CA HIS A 531 4.97 -1.24 5.67
C HIS A 531 3.66 -1.98 5.99
N ILE A 532 2.59 -1.70 5.23
CA ILE A 532 1.29 -2.35 5.44
C ILE A 532 1.33 -3.84 5.07
N LEU A 533 2.19 -4.24 4.12
CA LEU A 533 2.43 -5.64 3.80
C LEU A 533 2.86 -6.44 5.06
N SER A 534 3.64 -5.84 5.96
CA SER A 534 4.08 -6.50 7.19
C SER A 534 2.95 -6.86 8.16
N PHE A 535 1.75 -6.29 8.00
CA PHE A 535 0.56 -6.64 8.79
C PHE A 535 -0.16 -7.88 8.28
N LEU A 536 0.19 -8.35 7.07
CA LEU A 536 -0.40 -9.54 6.47
C LEU A 536 0.45 -10.77 6.76
N PRO A 537 -0.18 -11.96 6.89
CA PRO A 537 0.59 -13.18 7.00
C PRO A 537 1.40 -13.41 5.71
N PRO A 538 2.65 -13.88 5.81
CA PRO A 538 3.43 -14.27 4.65
C PRO A 538 2.67 -15.33 3.84
N SER A 539 2.82 -15.32 2.51
CA SER A 539 2.12 -16.28 1.66
C SER A 539 2.62 -17.70 1.96
N GLU A 540 1.71 -18.59 2.33
CA GLU A 540 2.05 -19.99 2.70
C GLU A 540 2.75 -20.73 1.56
N VAL A 541 2.44 -20.40 0.31
CA VAL A 541 3.01 -21.04 -0.89
C VAL A 541 4.47 -20.65 -1.11
N SER A 542 4.86 -19.42 -0.81
CA SER A 542 6.24 -18.98 -0.98
C SER A 542 7.17 -19.55 0.11
N HIS A 543 6.68 -19.69 1.34
CA HIS A 543 7.48 -20.23 2.45
C HIS A 543 7.75 -21.73 2.30
N ARG A 544 6.75 -22.55 2.00
CA ARG A 544 6.98 -24.00 1.79
C ARG A 544 7.90 -24.26 0.58
N ALA A 545 7.60 -23.65 -0.56
CA ALA A 545 8.41 -23.87 -1.76
C ALA A 545 9.83 -23.29 -1.65
N ASN A 546 10.04 -22.21 -0.90
CA ASN A 546 11.36 -21.66 -0.66
C ASN A 546 12.11 -22.43 0.45
N ALA A 547 11.45 -22.81 1.54
CA ALA A 547 12.03 -23.61 2.60
C ALA A 547 12.42 -25.02 2.08
N ASP A 548 11.59 -25.66 1.28
CA ASP A 548 11.89 -26.94 0.64
C ASP A 548 13.06 -26.81 -0.34
N ARG A 549 13.12 -25.74 -1.12
CA ARG A 549 14.23 -25.44 -2.03
C ARG A 549 15.53 -25.16 -1.28
N ASP A 550 15.48 -24.33 -0.25
CA ASP A 550 16.66 -23.91 0.50
C ASP A 550 17.21 -25.10 1.30
N ALA A 551 16.38 -25.88 1.96
CA ALA A 551 16.73 -27.15 2.60
C ALA A 551 17.32 -28.16 1.59
N PHE A 552 16.78 -28.23 0.38
CA PHE A 552 17.29 -29.07 -0.69
C PHE A 552 18.73 -28.69 -1.12
N PHE A 553 18.99 -27.39 -1.31
CA PHE A 553 20.34 -26.92 -1.70
C PHE A 553 21.31 -26.93 -0.52
N GLU A 554 20.88 -26.75 0.71
CA GLU A 554 21.71 -26.94 1.91
C GLU A 554 22.16 -28.39 2.06
N ALA A 555 21.28 -29.33 1.77
CA ALA A 555 21.61 -30.79 1.81
C ALA A 555 22.60 -31.23 0.73
N LEU A 556 22.77 -30.46 -0.35
CA LEU A 556 23.76 -30.72 -1.41
C LEU A 556 25.17 -30.28 -1.04
N GLY A 557 25.34 -29.48 0.01
CA GLY A 557 26.62 -28.96 0.46
C GLY A 557 27.15 -27.80 -0.40
N ILE A 558 28.39 -27.40 -0.12
CA ILE A 558 29.00 -26.19 -0.69
C ILE A 558 29.23 -26.33 -2.19
N GLN A 559 29.60 -27.52 -2.64
CA GLN A 559 29.87 -27.85 -4.05
C GLN A 559 29.19 -29.16 -4.40
N PHE A 560 28.52 -29.23 -5.54
CA PHE A 560 27.79 -30.42 -5.98
C PHE A 560 27.75 -30.56 -7.49
N THR A 561 27.58 -31.79 -7.96
CA THR A 561 27.40 -32.11 -9.37
C THR A 561 25.93 -32.22 -9.75
N ARG A 562 25.64 -32.15 -11.05
CA ARG A 562 24.28 -32.37 -11.56
C ARG A 562 23.73 -33.75 -11.19
N ALA A 563 24.58 -34.77 -11.11
CA ALA A 563 24.18 -36.13 -10.71
C ALA A 563 23.73 -36.16 -9.24
N GLN A 564 24.52 -35.57 -8.34
CA GLN A 564 24.15 -35.44 -6.91
C GLN A 564 22.85 -34.64 -6.70
N LEU A 565 22.64 -33.58 -7.49
CA LEU A 565 21.41 -32.82 -7.45
C LEU A 565 20.18 -33.69 -7.80
N LEU A 566 20.29 -34.54 -8.81
CA LEU A 566 19.18 -35.42 -9.22
C LEU A 566 18.95 -36.57 -8.23
N GLU A 567 20.01 -37.10 -7.65
CA GLU A 567 19.95 -38.12 -6.59
C GLU A 567 19.29 -37.56 -5.33
N GLN A 568 19.70 -36.36 -4.89
CA GLN A 568 19.09 -35.66 -3.76
C GLN A 568 17.61 -35.32 -4.02
N ALA A 569 17.29 -34.94 -5.26
CA ALA A 569 15.88 -34.69 -5.63
C ALA A 569 15.02 -35.96 -5.47
N THR A 570 15.57 -37.11 -5.87
CA THR A 570 14.87 -38.41 -5.71
C THR A 570 14.69 -38.75 -4.23
N THR A 571 15.74 -38.54 -3.43
CA THR A 571 15.71 -38.82 -1.97
C THR A 571 14.69 -37.96 -1.24
N MET A 572 14.52 -36.69 -1.62
CA MET A 572 13.57 -35.75 -1.03
C MET A 572 12.18 -35.78 -1.70
N GLY A 573 11.93 -36.69 -2.65
CA GLY A 573 10.64 -36.80 -3.35
C GLY A 573 10.34 -35.61 -4.29
N ILE A 574 11.37 -34.86 -4.70
CA ILE A 574 11.24 -33.70 -5.58
C ILE A 574 11.37 -34.17 -7.04
N LYS A 575 10.46 -33.70 -7.89
CA LYS A 575 10.54 -34.05 -9.34
C LYS A 575 11.86 -33.52 -9.94
N PRO A 576 12.62 -34.34 -10.70
CA PRO A 576 13.90 -33.93 -11.30
C PRO A 576 13.85 -32.61 -12.07
N ASN A 577 12.79 -32.39 -12.84
CA ASN A 577 12.60 -31.15 -13.60
C ASN A 577 12.41 -29.91 -12.70
N THR A 578 11.84 -30.08 -11.51
CA THR A 578 11.68 -29.00 -10.53
C THR A 578 13.04 -28.61 -9.97
N ALA A 579 13.87 -29.58 -9.55
CA ALA A 579 15.22 -29.34 -9.06
C ALA A 579 16.10 -28.66 -10.11
N LEU A 580 16.05 -29.10 -11.37
CA LEU A 580 16.77 -28.47 -12.48
C LEU A 580 16.29 -27.05 -12.78
N THR A 581 15.00 -26.79 -12.60
CA THR A 581 14.43 -25.44 -12.77
C THR A 581 14.91 -24.51 -11.65
N TRP A 582 14.95 -24.99 -10.42
CA TRP A 582 15.53 -24.26 -9.29
C TRP A 582 17.01 -23.94 -9.52
N LEU A 583 17.81 -24.93 -9.93
CA LEU A 583 19.22 -24.74 -10.24
C LEU A 583 19.43 -23.65 -11.31
N LYS A 584 18.69 -23.72 -12.44
CA LYS A 584 18.77 -22.72 -13.50
C LYS A 584 18.45 -21.30 -13.00
N ARG A 585 17.46 -21.17 -12.11
CA ARG A 585 17.10 -19.89 -11.51
C ARG A 585 18.20 -19.35 -10.61
N LEU A 586 18.76 -20.19 -9.73
CA LEU A 586 19.80 -19.78 -8.79
C LEU A 586 21.11 -19.44 -9.52
N VAL A 587 21.43 -20.13 -10.60
CA VAL A 587 22.56 -19.78 -11.48
C VAL A 587 22.31 -18.44 -12.18
N LYS A 588 21.11 -18.20 -12.71
CA LYS A 588 20.74 -16.91 -13.32
C LYS A 588 20.75 -15.75 -12.32
N GLN A 589 20.48 -16.02 -11.06
CA GLN A 589 20.51 -15.05 -9.95
C GLN A 589 21.92 -14.84 -9.38
N GLY A 590 22.92 -15.56 -9.86
CA GLY A 590 24.29 -15.48 -9.34
C GLY A 590 24.49 -16.08 -7.93
N LEU A 591 23.50 -16.80 -7.39
CA LEU A 591 23.56 -17.44 -6.08
C LEU A 591 24.28 -18.80 -6.13
N ILE A 592 24.30 -19.43 -7.29
CA ILE A 592 25.07 -20.64 -7.61
C ILE A 592 25.88 -20.36 -8.87
N VAL A 593 27.14 -20.80 -8.90
CA VAL A 593 28.05 -20.64 -10.03
C VAL A 593 28.33 -22.00 -10.63
N ASN A 594 28.35 -22.12 -11.96
CA ASN A 594 28.81 -23.30 -12.67
C ASN A 594 30.34 -23.20 -12.84
N LEU A 595 31.08 -24.07 -12.15
CA LEU A 595 32.54 -23.98 -12.03
C LEU A 595 33.29 -24.45 -13.29
N ASP A 596 32.78 -25.44 -14.00
CA ASP A 596 33.47 -26.13 -15.08
C ASP A 596 32.77 -26.09 -16.44
N GLY A 597 31.59 -25.46 -16.48
CA GLY A 597 30.74 -25.50 -17.69
C GLY A 597 30.18 -26.90 -18.03
N LYS A 598 30.57 -27.95 -17.27
CA LYS A 598 30.21 -29.34 -17.53
C LYS A 598 29.28 -29.97 -16.52
N GLY A 599 28.83 -29.20 -15.52
CA GLY A 599 27.78 -29.61 -14.57
C GLY A 599 28.25 -29.74 -13.12
N THR A 600 29.33 -29.08 -12.74
CA THR A 600 29.77 -28.89 -11.35
C THR A 600 29.40 -27.48 -10.90
N TYR A 601 28.72 -27.37 -9.76
CA TYR A 601 28.14 -26.12 -9.24
C TYR A 601 28.62 -25.85 -7.81
N ALA A 602 28.73 -24.58 -7.44
CA ALA A 602 29.03 -24.16 -6.08
C ALA A 602 28.17 -22.94 -5.67
N HIS A 603 27.92 -22.81 -4.37
CA HIS A 603 27.28 -21.60 -3.82
C HIS A 603 28.20 -20.38 -3.98
N ALA A 604 27.69 -19.27 -4.48
CA ALA A 604 28.48 -18.07 -4.81
C ALA A 604 29.19 -17.44 -3.59
N ARG A 605 28.71 -17.68 -2.35
CA ARG A 605 29.38 -17.19 -1.11
C ARG A 605 30.73 -17.82 -0.80
N VAL A 606 31.17 -18.83 -1.54
CA VAL A 606 32.41 -19.57 -1.31
C VAL A 606 33.47 -19.27 -2.37
N CYS A 607 33.14 -18.59 -3.45
CA CYS A 607 34.05 -18.26 -4.54
C CYS A 607 34.79 -16.93 -4.36
N VAL A 608 34.83 -16.37 -3.16
CA VAL A 608 35.65 -15.19 -2.80
C VAL A 608 36.67 -15.62 -1.76
N CYS A 609 37.62 -16.42 -2.17
CA CYS A 609 38.94 -16.64 -1.53
C CYS A 609 39.96 -16.83 -2.63
#